data_8eaaeebba1068206ca5cca0ba58cc065
#
_entry.id   8eaaeebba1068206ca5cca0ba58cc065
#
_cell.length_a   1.000
_cell.length_b   1.000
_cell.length_c   1.000
_cell.angle_alpha   90.00
_cell.angle_beta   90.00
_cell.angle_gamma   90.00
#
_symmetry.space_group_name_H-M   'P 1'
#
loop_
_entity.id
_entity.type
_entity.pdbx_description
1 polymer ?
#
loop_
_entity_poly.entity_id
_entity_poly.type
_entity_poly.pdbx_seq_one_letter_code
_entity_poly.pdbx_strand_id
1 'polypeptide(L)'
;KAHDLITSPVYTLIMARDKFPQPTRSPNELWQTDFTWLKVVHWGWYYLCSILDDYSRYILAWQLCIGMSAEEVKQTIEAAIRFTGIRDPKVMSRPRLLSDNGPCYVSKALKEYLEDEGIRHTRGKPYHPMTQGKIERYHRSMKNILLLEHYYSPDELENQIELFVDYYNNHRYHEALNNLTPADVYYGRGPEILTKRKQVKRRTMNLRKRYNLS
;
A
#
# COMPACT_ATOMS: atom_id res chain seq x y z
N LYS A 1 -41.40 0.41 -29.93
CA LYS A 1 -41.15 0.26 -28.48
C LYS A 1 -39.70 -0.18 -28.35
N ALA A 2 -38.78 0.77 -28.17
CA ALA A 2 -37.39 0.46 -27.86
C ALA A 2 -37.36 -0.01 -26.39
N HIS A 3 -36.95 -1.26 -26.18
CA HIS A 3 -36.62 -1.72 -24.86
C HIS A 3 -35.20 -1.26 -24.57
N ASP A 4 -35.07 -0.28 -23.69
CA ASP A 4 -33.79 0.08 -23.05
C ASP A 4 -33.31 -1.12 -22.23
N LEU A 5 -32.51 -1.98 -22.86
CA LEU A 5 -31.91 -3.15 -22.21
C LEU A 5 -30.60 -2.85 -21.49
N ILE A 6 -30.18 -1.58 -21.49
CA ILE A 6 -29.00 -1.13 -20.76
C ILE A 6 -29.47 -0.13 -19.70
N THR A 7 -29.79 -0.62 -18.54
CA THR A 7 -29.81 0.24 -17.36
C THR A 7 -28.40 0.72 -17.12
N SER A 8 -28.14 2.00 -17.39
CA SER A 8 -26.91 2.64 -16.94
C SER A 8 -26.71 2.32 -15.47
N PRO A 9 -25.60 1.76 -15.04
CA PRO A 9 -25.36 1.58 -13.62
C PRO A 9 -25.41 2.97 -13.01
N VAL A 10 -26.39 3.21 -12.16
CA VAL A 10 -26.43 4.41 -11.32
C VAL A 10 -25.25 4.28 -10.39
N TYR A 11 -24.11 4.85 -10.79
CA TYR A 11 -23.00 5.05 -9.88
C TYR A 11 -23.50 6.03 -8.81
N THR A 12 -24.01 5.50 -7.73
CA THR A 12 -24.17 6.27 -6.52
C THR A 12 -22.76 6.62 -6.09
N LEU A 13 -22.31 7.82 -6.44
CA LEU A 13 -21.11 8.42 -5.88
C LEU A 13 -21.40 8.60 -4.39
N ILE A 14 -21.15 7.54 -3.62
CA ILE A 14 -21.04 7.64 -2.17
C ILE A 14 -19.78 8.48 -1.95
N MET A 15 -19.96 9.78 -1.95
CA MET A 15 -18.92 10.69 -1.48
C MET A 15 -18.68 10.30 -0.03
N ALA A 16 -17.53 9.70 0.23
CA ALA A 16 -17.07 9.45 1.58
C ALA A 16 -16.99 10.79 2.32
N ARG A 17 -18.02 11.12 3.07
CA ARG A 17 -18.09 12.36 3.86
C ARG A 17 -17.06 12.38 4.98
N ASP A 18 -16.61 11.21 5.43
CA ASP A 18 -15.55 11.06 6.42
C ASP A 18 -14.19 10.89 5.73
N LYS A 19 -13.71 11.97 5.11
CA LYS A 19 -12.30 12.06 4.75
C LYS A 19 -11.49 11.91 6.03
N PHE A 20 -10.42 11.10 5.98
CA PHE A 20 -9.45 11.03 7.07
C PHE A 20 -9.12 12.49 7.49
N PRO A 21 -9.33 12.89 8.74
CA PRO A 21 -9.27 14.31 9.13
C PRO A 21 -7.89 14.94 8.89
N GLN A 22 -6.87 14.13 8.64
CA GLN A 22 -5.52 14.58 8.33
C GLN A 22 -4.90 13.70 7.24
N PRO A 23 -5.05 14.06 5.96
CA PRO A 23 -4.35 13.38 4.88
C PRO A 23 -2.83 13.52 5.07
N THR A 24 -2.10 12.44 4.82
CA THR A 24 -0.63 12.43 4.83
C THR A 24 -0.07 13.36 3.75
N ARG A 25 1.03 14.05 4.06
CA ARG A 25 1.66 15.04 3.18
C ARG A 25 3.07 14.65 2.74
N SER A 26 3.69 13.73 3.46
CA SER A 26 5.03 13.22 3.18
C SER A 26 5.16 11.72 3.52
N PRO A 27 6.18 11.04 2.96
CA PRO A 27 6.49 9.67 3.35
C PRO A 27 6.77 9.56 4.86
N ASN A 28 6.48 8.40 5.41
CA ASN A 28 6.71 8.04 6.81
C ASN A 28 5.93 8.87 7.87
N GLU A 29 4.84 9.52 7.48
CA GLU A 29 3.91 10.12 8.45
C GLU A 29 2.91 9.11 9.04
N LEU A 30 2.46 8.17 8.20
CA LEU A 30 1.50 7.13 8.57
C LEU A 30 1.83 5.84 7.83
N TRP A 31 1.97 4.78 8.58
CA TRP A 31 2.10 3.42 8.06
C TRP A 31 0.79 2.67 8.27
N GLN A 32 0.35 1.93 7.26
CA GLN A 32 -0.76 0.99 7.37
C GLN A 32 -0.19 -0.42 7.49
N THR A 33 -0.76 -1.23 8.40
CA THR A 33 -0.42 -2.64 8.53
C THR A 33 -1.68 -3.49 8.53
N ASP A 34 -1.58 -4.63 7.91
CA ASP A 34 -2.66 -5.61 7.85
C ASP A 34 -2.10 -6.99 7.48
N PHE A 35 -2.85 -8.03 7.85
CA PHE A 35 -2.59 -9.39 7.43
C PHE A 35 -3.46 -9.79 6.26
N THR A 36 -2.90 -10.57 5.36
CA THR A 36 -3.69 -11.30 4.37
C THR A 36 -3.22 -12.75 4.33
N TRP A 37 -4.12 -13.67 3.97
CA TRP A 37 -3.82 -15.11 3.94
C TRP A 37 -3.62 -15.58 2.51
N LEU A 38 -2.69 -16.53 2.36
CA LEU A 38 -2.33 -17.21 1.14
C LEU A 38 -2.23 -18.71 1.41
N LYS A 39 -2.57 -19.54 0.43
CA LYS A 39 -2.56 -20.99 0.59
C LYS A 39 -1.37 -21.60 -0.16
N VAL A 40 -0.66 -22.50 0.51
CA VAL A 40 0.37 -23.34 -0.09
C VAL A 40 -0.14 -24.77 -0.12
N VAL A 41 -0.10 -25.42 -1.28
CA VAL A 41 -0.64 -26.78 -1.49
C VAL A 41 0.12 -27.75 -0.60
N HIS A 42 -0.59 -28.61 0.12
CA HIS A 42 -0.10 -29.58 1.11
C HIS A 42 0.54 -28.99 2.40
N TRP A 43 0.79 -27.65 2.45
CA TRP A 43 1.36 -26.97 3.62
C TRP A 43 0.32 -26.21 4.44
N GLY A 44 -0.81 -25.82 3.83
CA GLY A 44 -1.89 -25.10 4.52
C GLY A 44 -1.89 -23.59 4.27
N TRP A 45 -2.35 -22.84 5.27
CA TRP A 45 -2.48 -21.38 5.20
C TRP A 45 -1.27 -20.68 5.77
N TYR A 46 -0.80 -19.67 5.05
CA TYR A 46 0.23 -18.73 5.47
C TYR A 46 -0.37 -17.33 5.52
N TYR A 47 0.23 -16.48 6.31
CA TYR A 47 -0.24 -15.12 6.56
C TYR A 47 0.84 -14.13 6.17
N LEU A 48 0.52 -13.20 5.29
CA LEU A 48 1.42 -12.14 4.92
C LEU A 48 1.11 -10.90 5.74
N CYS A 49 2.03 -10.52 6.62
CA CYS A 49 2.04 -9.21 7.28
C CYS A 49 2.72 -8.20 6.36
N SER A 50 2.14 -7.02 6.18
CA SER A 50 2.71 -5.97 5.32
C SER A 50 2.66 -4.62 6.01
N ILE A 51 3.67 -3.78 5.76
CA ILE A 51 3.71 -2.37 6.17
C ILE A 51 3.74 -1.50 4.91
N LEU A 52 2.72 -0.69 4.74
CA LEU A 52 2.56 0.23 3.61
C LEU A 52 2.65 1.68 4.09
N ASP A 53 3.47 2.48 3.42
CA ASP A 53 3.45 3.94 3.61
C ASP A 53 2.19 4.57 3.00
N ASP A 54 1.42 5.26 3.82
CA ASP A 54 0.11 5.80 3.42
C ASP A 54 0.23 6.85 2.32
N TYR A 55 1.26 7.68 2.35
CA TYR A 55 1.46 8.77 1.38
C TYR A 55 1.82 8.23 0.00
N SER A 56 2.89 7.47 -0.08
CA SER A 56 3.45 6.97 -1.34
C SER A 56 2.84 5.65 -1.80
N ARG A 57 2.20 4.90 -0.89
CA ARG A 57 1.76 3.50 -1.08
C ARG A 57 2.92 2.52 -1.24
N TYR A 58 4.13 2.93 -0.92
CA TYR A 58 5.31 2.08 -0.97
C TYR A 58 5.22 1.00 0.11
N ILE A 59 5.51 -0.25 -0.23
CA ILE A 59 5.62 -1.34 0.73
C ILE A 59 6.99 -1.27 1.35
N LEU A 60 7.03 -0.89 2.64
CA LEU A 60 8.26 -0.69 3.40
C LEU A 60 8.86 -2.01 3.87
N ALA A 61 8.00 -2.92 4.29
CA ALA A 61 8.37 -4.25 4.76
C ALA A 61 7.21 -5.22 4.62
N TRP A 62 7.53 -6.49 4.52
CA TRP A 62 6.58 -7.59 4.53
C TRP A 62 7.23 -8.85 5.09
N GLN A 63 6.42 -9.78 5.57
CA GLN A 63 6.88 -11.06 6.10
C GLN A 63 5.80 -12.13 5.88
N LEU A 64 6.20 -13.28 5.37
CA LEU A 64 5.34 -14.46 5.29
C LEU A 64 5.43 -15.22 6.61
N CYS A 65 4.28 -15.42 7.27
CA CYS A 65 4.15 -15.93 8.63
C CYS A 65 3.31 -17.20 8.66
N ILE A 66 3.53 -18.04 9.66
CA ILE A 66 2.70 -19.24 9.92
C ILE A 66 1.44 -18.86 10.69
N GLY A 67 1.45 -17.75 11.41
CA GLY A 67 0.35 -17.27 12.23
C GLY A 67 0.12 -15.77 12.12
N MET A 68 -0.73 -15.24 12.99
CA MET A 68 -1.01 -13.80 13.11
C MET A 68 -0.79 -13.39 14.57
N SER A 69 0.45 -13.43 15.03
CA SER A 69 0.84 -13.05 16.38
C SER A 69 1.33 -11.60 16.46
N ALA A 70 1.36 -11.05 17.68
CA ALA A 70 1.96 -9.74 17.91
C ALA A 70 3.47 -9.73 17.63
N GLU A 71 4.13 -10.87 17.78
CA GLU A 71 5.56 -10.99 17.51
C GLU A 71 5.88 -10.85 16.02
N GLU A 72 5.08 -11.46 15.14
CA GLU A 72 5.20 -11.33 13.69
C GLU A 72 4.98 -9.89 13.24
N VAL A 73 3.99 -9.20 13.87
CA VAL A 73 3.78 -7.77 13.61
C VAL A 73 4.99 -6.94 14.04
N LYS A 74 5.57 -7.20 15.22
CA LYS A 74 6.76 -6.49 15.70
C LYS A 74 7.96 -6.70 14.76
N GLN A 75 8.20 -7.94 14.32
CA GLN A 75 9.31 -8.26 13.39
C GLN A 75 9.15 -7.51 12.07
N THR A 76 7.93 -7.44 11.53
CA THR A 76 7.64 -6.70 10.30
C THR A 76 7.82 -5.19 10.49
N ILE A 77 7.39 -4.64 11.64
CA ILE A 77 7.62 -3.22 11.97
C ILE A 77 9.10 -2.95 12.14
N GLU A 78 9.85 -3.83 12.79
CA GLU A 78 11.30 -3.72 12.95
C GLU A 78 12.03 -3.68 11.60
N ALA A 79 11.58 -4.49 10.62
CA ALA A 79 12.10 -4.44 9.26
C ALA A 79 11.80 -3.09 8.59
N ALA A 80 10.59 -2.54 8.78
CA ALA A 80 10.24 -1.22 8.26
C ALA A 80 11.05 -0.09 8.93
N ILE A 81 11.28 -0.17 10.24
CA ILE A 81 12.13 0.77 10.99
C ILE A 81 13.56 0.77 10.45
N ARG A 82 14.13 -0.41 10.24
CA ARG A 82 15.48 -0.57 9.66
C ARG A 82 15.56 -0.03 8.24
N PHE A 83 14.59 -0.35 7.39
CA PHE A 83 14.53 0.14 6.02
C PHE A 83 14.45 1.67 5.94
N THR A 84 13.62 2.27 6.77
CA THR A 84 13.36 3.73 6.73
C THR A 84 14.39 4.54 7.50
N GLY A 85 15.17 3.89 8.38
CA GLY A 85 16.16 4.57 9.22
C GLY A 85 15.57 5.57 10.23
N ILE A 86 14.29 5.40 10.60
CA ILE A 86 13.61 6.36 11.51
C ILE A 86 14.22 6.42 12.93
N ARG A 87 15.07 5.47 13.32
CA ARG A 87 15.85 5.54 14.57
C ARG A 87 17.00 6.53 14.51
N ASP A 88 17.39 7.02 13.32
CA ASP A 88 18.43 8.03 13.22
C ASP A 88 18.01 9.29 14.02
N PRO A 89 18.86 9.81 14.93
CA PRO A 89 18.58 11.02 15.70
C PRO A 89 18.25 12.25 14.86
N LYS A 90 18.64 12.26 13.59
CA LYS A 90 18.32 13.34 12.64
C LYS A 90 16.86 13.30 12.16
N VAL A 91 16.18 12.16 12.31
CA VAL A 91 14.77 12.01 11.93
C VAL A 91 13.89 12.47 13.09
N MET A 92 13.36 13.68 12.97
CA MET A 92 12.60 14.35 14.03
C MET A 92 11.19 13.78 14.25
N SER A 93 10.61 13.09 13.26
CA SER A 93 9.23 12.59 13.33
C SER A 93 9.19 11.06 13.31
N ARG A 94 8.33 10.50 14.16
CA ARG A 94 7.98 9.08 14.15
C ARG A 94 6.68 8.89 13.38
N PRO A 95 6.52 7.81 12.60
CA PRO A 95 5.27 7.50 11.93
C PRO A 95 4.16 7.21 12.94
N ARG A 96 2.93 7.38 12.51
CA ARG A 96 1.78 6.75 13.17
C ARG A 96 1.56 5.40 12.53
N LEU A 97 1.16 4.40 13.29
CA LEU A 97 0.75 3.09 12.77
C LEU A 97 -0.77 3.00 12.76
N LEU A 98 -1.35 2.59 11.64
CA LEU A 98 -2.76 2.31 11.49
C LEU A 98 -2.97 0.82 11.25
N SER A 99 -3.77 0.18 12.07
CA SER A 99 -4.19 -1.22 11.92
C SER A 99 -5.69 -1.39 12.09
N ASP A 100 -6.19 -2.58 11.85
CA ASP A 100 -7.50 -3.01 12.31
C ASP A 100 -7.52 -3.29 13.84
N ASN A 101 -8.59 -3.90 14.33
CA ASN A 101 -8.76 -4.32 15.73
C ASN A 101 -8.48 -5.82 15.93
N GLY A 102 -7.70 -6.45 15.07
CA GLY A 102 -7.33 -7.85 15.21
C GLY A 102 -6.62 -8.14 16.55
N PRO A 103 -6.72 -9.37 17.09
CA PRO A 103 -6.15 -9.71 18.40
C PRO A 103 -4.65 -9.39 18.53
N CYS A 104 -3.87 -9.58 17.46
CA CYS A 104 -2.45 -9.24 17.41
C CYS A 104 -2.19 -7.75 17.63
N TYR A 105 -3.06 -6.88 17.10
CA TYR A 105 -2.93 -5.42 17.18
C TYR A 105 -3.44 -4.83 18.51
N VAL A 106 -4.25 -5.55 19.28
CA VAL A 106 -4.72 -5.10 20.60
C VAL A 106 -3.86 -5.62 21.74
N SER A 107 -2.84 -6.44 21.45
CA SER A 107 -1.99 -7.05 22.47
C SER A 107 -1.18 -6.02 23.25
N LYS A 108 -1.01 -6.28 24.56
CA LYS A 108 -0.18 -5.45 25.45
C LYS A 108 1.26 -5.39 24.96
N ALA A 109 1.81 -6.52 24.53
CA ALA A 109 3.20 -6.64 24.06
C ALA A 109 3.49 -5.77 22.81
N LEU A 110 2.54 -5.66 21.87
CA LEU A 110 2.69 -4.77 20.73
C LEU A 110 2.60 -3.30 21.16
N LYS A 111 1.67 -2.99 22.07
CA LYS A 111 1.51 -1.63 22.59
C LYS A 111 2.79 -1.11 23.25
N GLU A 112 3.37 -1.88 24.16
CA GLU A 112 4.62 -1.56 24.86
C GLU A 112 5.76 -1.34 23.83
N TYR A 113 5.91 -2.26 22.87
CA TYR A 113 6.92 -2.13 21.82
C TYR A 113 6.77 -0.84 21.01
N LEU A 114 5.55 -0.48 20.61
CA LEU A 114 5.31 0.75 19.83
C LEU A 114 5.55 2.02 20.65
N GLU A 115 5.23 1.99 21.96
CA GLU A 115 5.53 3.08 22.89
C GLU A 115 7.05 3.29 23.02
N ASP A 116 7.82 2.21 23.15
CA ASP A 116 9.29 2.25 23.23
C ASP A 116 9.90 2.82 21.93
N GLU A 117 9.35 2.50 20.77
CA GLU A 117 9.79 3.06 19.48
C GLU A 117 9.26 4.48 19.20
N GLY A 118 8.41 5.02 20.07
CA GLY A 118 7.78 6.32 19.91
C GLY A 118 6.75 6.35 18.77
N ILE A 119 6.24 5.19 18.33
CA ILE A 119 5.27 5.04 17.26
C ILE A 119 3.87 5.09 17.83
N ARG A 120 3.09 6.09 17.43
CA ARG A 120 1.71 6.24 17.87
C ARG A 120 0.79 5.26 17.13
N HIS A 121 0.13 4.36 17.86
CA HIS A 121 -0.80 3.39 17.27
C HIS A 121 -2.23 3.95 17.21
N THR A 122 -2.83 3.92 16.03
CA THR A 122 -4.24 4.24 15.79
C THR A 122 -4.91 3.00 15.22
N ARG A 123 -6.01 2.60 15.80
CA ARG A 123 -6.83 1.49 15.30
C ARG A 123 -8.05 2.02 14.55
N GLY A 124 -8.42 1.36 13.47
CA GLY A 124 -9.63 1.68 12.72
C GLY A 124 -10.86 1.62 13.63
N LYS A 125 -11.80 2.56 13.44
CA LYS A 125 -13.09 2.46 14.15
C LYS A 125 -13.82 1.20 13.67
N PRO A 126 -14.45 0.42 14.58
CA PRO A 126 -15.32 -0.67 14.17
C PRO A 126 -16.33 -0.20 13.13
N TYR A 127 -16.57 -1.00 12.09
CA TYR A 127 -17.51 -0.72 11.00
C TYR A 127 -17.18 0.49 10.09
N HIS A 128 -15.94 1.03 10.11
CA HIS A 128 -15.48 2.04 9.17
C HIS A 128 -14.35 1.48 8.28
N PRO A 129 -14.67 0.72 7.21
CA PRO A 129 -13.68 0.06 6.35
C PRO A 129 -12.81 1.04 5.54
N MET A 130 -13.18 2.32 5.50
CA MET A 130 -12.50 3.31 4.66
C MET A 130 -11.11 3.74 5.18
N THR A 131 -10.75 3.40 6.41
CA THR A 131 -9.49 3.82 7.02
C THR A 131 -8.27 3.07 6.48
N GLN A 132 -8.42 1.82 6.05
CA GLN A 132 -7.33 0.96 5.53
C GLN A 132 -7.43 0.66 4.02
N GLY A 133 -8.26 1.36 3.30
CA GLY A 133 -8.54 1.10 1.88
C GLY A 133 -7.31 1.11 0.94
N LYS A 134 -6.14 1.60 1.38
CA LYS A 134 -4.91 1.57 0.56
C LYS A 134 -4.23 0.21 0.67
N ILE A 135 -4.05 -0.32 1.90
CA ILE A 135 -3.46 -1.64 2.10
C ILE A 135 -4.39 -2.75 1.63
N GLU A 136 -5.71 -2.60 1.79
CA GLU A 136 -6.70 -3.53 1.24
C GLU A 136 -6.60 -3.63 -0.30
N ARG A 137 -6.44 -2.49 -0.99
CA ARG A 137 -6.25 -2.47 -2.46
C ARG A 137 -4.91 -3.10 -2.86
N TYR A 138 -3.86 -2.92 -2.08
CA TYR A 138 -2.60 -3.60 -2.28
C TYR A 138 -2.79 -5.11 -2.18
N HIS A 139 -3.38 -5.61 -1.09
CA HIS A 139 -3.66 -7.04 -0.92
C HIS A 139 -4.54 -7.62 -2.03
N ARG A 140 -5.58 -6.88 -2.45
CA ARG A 140 -6.41 -7.29 -3.60
C ARG A 140 -5.61 -7.40 -4.88
N SER A 141 -4.75 -6.41 -5.17
CA SER A 141 -3.90 -6.41 -6.36
C SER A 141 -2.92 -7.56 -6.35
N MET A 142 -2.34 -7.88 -5.21
CA MET A 142 -1.44 -8.99 -5.02
C MET A 142 -2.17 -10.33 -5.21
N LYS A 143 -3.30 -10.52 -4.56
CA LYS A 143 -4.11 -11.74 -4.69
C LYS A 143 -4.56 -11.99 -6.12
N ASN A 144 -4.92 -10.97 -6.88
CA ASN A 144 -5.30 -11.10 -8.29
C ASN A 144 -4.17 -11.64 -9.18
N ILE A 145 -2.93 -11.56 -8.76
CA ILE A 145 -1.76 -12.09 -9.47
C ILE A 145 -1.36 -13.43 -8.85
N LEU A 146 -1.11 -13.47 -7.55
CA LEU A 146 -0.59 -14.67 -6.89
C LEU A 146 -1.57 -15.84 -6.89
N LEU A 147 -2.89 -15.60 -6.85
CA LEU A 147 -3.89 -16.67 -6.85
C LEU A 147 -4.16 -17.26 -8.26
N LEU A 148 -3.49 -16.77 -9.30
CA LEU A 148 -3.53 -17.39 -10.62
C LEU A 148 -2.69 -18.67 -10.69
N GLU A 149 -1.79 -18.85 -9.74
CA GLU A 149 -0.89 -20.00 -9.66
C GLU A 149 -1.06 -20.77 -8.36
N HIS A 150 -0.56 -21.99 -8.33
CA HIS A 150 -0.48 -22.84 -7.15
C HIS A 150 0.96 -22.95 -6.68
N TYR A 151 1.17 -22.77 -5.38
CA TYR A 151 2.49 -22.87 -4.75
C TYR A 151 2.58 -24.17 -3.98
N TYR A 152 3.68 -24.89 -4.16
CA TYR A 152 3.93 -26.20 -3.53
C TYR A 152 4.95 -26.14 -2.40
N SER A 153 5.61 -24.99 -2.23
CA SER A 153 6.44 -24.71 -1.06
C SER A 153 6.25 -23.28 -0.57
N PRO A 154 6.50 -23.02 0.72
CA PRO A 154 6.51 -21.65 1.25
C PRO A 154 7.55 -20.76 0.55
N ASP A 155 8.71 -21.31 0.22
CA ASP A 155 9.79 -20.57 -0.45
C ASP A 155 9.39 -20.10 -1.87
N GLU A 156 8.63 -20.92 -2.61
CA GLU A 156 8.07 -20.49 -3.90
C GLU A 156 7.13 -19.31 -3.74
N LEU A 157 6.24 -19.38 -2.75
CA LEU A 157 5.31 -18.29 -2.46
C LEU A 157 6.05 -17.03 -2.03
N GLU A 158 7.07 -17.15 -1.16
CA GLU A 158 7.86 -16.04 -0.68
C GLU A 158 8.60 -15.34 -1.83
N ASN A 159 9.24 -16.09 -2.72
CA ASN A 159 9.88 -15.56 -3.92
C ASN A 159 8.90 -14.81 -4.84
N GLN A 160 7.68 -15.32 -5.01
CA GLN A 160 6.67 -14.65 -5.84
C GLN A 160 6.13 -13.38 -5.17
N ILE A 161 6.02 -13.36 -3.84
CA ILE A 161 5.68 -12.15 -3.10
C ILE A 161 6.77 -11.10 -3.26
N GLU A 162 8.04 -11.48 -3.17
CA GLU A 162 9.18 -10.57 -3.38
C GLU A 162 9.14 -9.93 -4.76
N LEU A 163 8.98 -10.73 -5.82
CA LEU A 163 8.84 -10.25 -7.20
C LEU A 163 7.63 -9.32 -7.36
N PHE A 164 6.50 -9.68 -6.72
CA PHE A 164 5.33 -8.83 -6.77
C PHE A 164 5.55 -7.50 -6.05
N VAL A 165 6.18 -7.49 -4.89
CA VAL A 165 6.46 -6.26 -4.13
C VAL A 165 7.43 -5.37 -4.89
N ASP A 166 8.45 -5.92 -5.50
CA ASP A 166 9.36 -5.17 -6.38
C ASP A 166 8.60 -4.52 -7.54
N TYR A 167 7.81 -5.32 -8.27
CA TYR A 167 6.95 -4.81 -9.34
C TYR A 167 5.99 -3.71 -8.85
N TYR A 168 5.33 -3.94 -7.72
CA TYR A 168 4.37 -2.99 -7.15
C TYR A 168 5.02 -1.67 -6.78
N ASN A 169 6.18 -1.71 -6.15
CA ASN A 169 6.90 -0.53 -5.70
C ASN A 169 7.55 0.24 -6.87
N ASN A 170 8.18 -0.47 -7.80
CA ASN A 170 9.08 0.13 -8.77
C ASN A 170 8.52 0.25 -10.18
N HIS A 171 7.52 -0.55 -10.55
CA HIS A 171 7.06 -0.65 -11.94
C HIS A 171 5.58 -0.36 -12.13
N ARG A 172 4.76 -0.57 -11.10
CA ARG A 172 3.33 -0.34 -11.19
C ARG A 172 2.97 1.13 -11.08
N TYR A 173 2.35 1.68 -12.11
CA TYR A 173 1.78 3.02 -12.07
C TYR A 173 0.45 3.06 -11.33
N HIS A 174 0.24 4.09 -10.52
CA HIS A 174 -0.98 4.32 -9.77
C HIS A 174 -1.66 5.61 -10.20
N GLU A 175 -2.91 5.50 -10.65
CA GLU A 175 -3.71 6.67 -11.08
C GLU A 175 -3.81 7.72 -9.97
N ALA A 176 -4.08 7.31 -8.73
CA ALA A 176 -4.17 8.19 -7.58
C ALA A 176 -2.82 8.82 -7.16
N LEU A 177 -1.70 8.43 -7.76
CA LEU A 177 -0.39 9.04 -7.65
C LEU A 177 0.00 9.79 -8.95
N ASN A 178 -0.97 10.22 -9.75
CA ASN A 178 -0.74 10.84 -11.06
C ASN A 178 0.04 9.93 -12.03
N ASN A 179 -0.25 8.64 -11.99
CA ASN A 179 0.47 7.62 -12.76
C ASN A 179 1.98 7.58 -12.47
N LEU A 180 2.37 7.84 -11.24
CA LEU A 180 3.72 7.58 -10.72
C LEU A 180 3.75 6.20 -10.06
N THR A 181 4.95 5.64 -9.91
CA THR A 181 5.16 4.45 -9.09
C THR A 181 5.22 4.83 -7.62
N PRO A 182 4.92 3.93 -6.68
CA PRO A 182 5.14 4.15 -5.26
C PRO A 182 6.57 4.62 -4.95
N ALA A 183 7.58 4.03 -5.58
CA ALA A 183 8.97 4.42 -5.43
C ALA A 183 9.25 5.86 -5.90
N ASP A 184 8.65 6.30 -7.01
CA ASP A 184 8.83 7.67 -7.49
C ASP A 184 8.31 8.70 -6.48
N VAL A 185 7.21 8.37 -5.80
CA VAL A 185 6.62 9.24 -4.78
C VAL A 185 7.42 9.16 -3.48
N TYR A 186 7.79 7.95 -3.05
CA TYR A 186 8.51 7.72 -1.80
C TYR A 186 9.88 8.41 -1.80
N TYR A 187 10.62 8.31 -2.90
CA TYR A 187 11.93 8.93 -3.07
C TYR A 187 11.90 10.37 -3.61
N GLY A 188 10.71 10.98 -3.71
CA GLY A 188 10.56 12.39 -4.10
C GLY A 188 10.84 12.70 -5.57
N ARG A 189 10.93 11.70 -6.45
CA ARG A 189 11.19 11.88 -7.91
C ARG A 189 9.98 12.39 -8.69
N GLY A 190 8.80 12.34 -8.08
CA GLY A 190 7.52 12.64 -8.73
C GLY A 190 7.46 14.01 -9.44
N PRO A 191 7.84 15.14 -8.83
CA PRO A 191 7.78 16.47 -9.43
C PRO A 191 8.58 16.57 -10.73
N GLU A 192 9.78 16.01 -10.76
CA GLU A 192 10.64 16.02 -11.96
C GLU A 192 10.00 15.21 -13.09
N ILE A 193 9.55 13.98 -12.80
CA ILE A 193 8.89 13.11 -13.79
C ILE A 193 7.66 13.79 -14.37
N LEU A 194 6.81 14.39 -13.53
CA LEU A 194 5.60 15.08 -13.99
C LEU A 194 5.91 16.31 -14.85
N THR A 195 6.94 17.06 -14.50
CA THR A 195 7.42 18.20 -15.29
C THR A 195 7.90 17.75 -16.66
N LYS A 196 8.73 16.71 -16.72
CA LYS A 196 9.21 16.13 -17.99
C LYS A 196 8.05 15.62 -18.85
N ARG A 197 7.07 14.92 -18.25
CA ARG A 197 5.86 14.47 -18.98
C ARG A 197 5.06 15.64 -19.58
N LYS A 198 4.89 16.75 -18.85
CA LYS A 198 4.23 17.97 -19.38
C LYS A 198 4.97 18.55 -20.56
N GLN A 199 6.31 18.62 -20.50
CA GLN A 199 7.14 19.13 -21.60
C GLN A 199 7.01 18.24 -22.86
N VAL A 200 7.12 16.91 -22.70
CA VAL A 200 6.95 15.96 -23.81
C VAL A 200 5.56 16.08 -24.42
N LYS A 201 4.50 16.11 -23.60
CA LYS A 201 3.12 16.28 -24.07
C LYS A 201 2.96 17.57 -24.89
N ARG A 202 3.48 18.69 -24.38
CA ARG A 202 3.42 20.00 -25.09
C ARG A 202 4.14 19.94 -26.44
N ARG A 203 5.34 19.35 -26.47
CA ARG A 203 6.12 19.17 -27.71
C ARG A 203 5.35 18.32 -28.74
N THR A 204 4.83 17.19 -28.34
CA THR A 204 4.05 16.29 -29.19
C THR A 204 2.79 16.96 -29.73
N MET A 205 2.05 17.69 -28.88
CA MET A 205 0.86 18.42 -29.32
C MET A 205 1.19 19.52 -30.33
N ASN A 206 2.29 20.23 -30.15
CA ASN A 206 2.73 21.28 -31.12
C ASN A 206 3.16 20.65 -32.46
N LEU A 207 3.85 19.52 -32.44
CA LEU A 207 4.20 18.79 -33.66
C LEU A 207 2.94 18.33 -34.42
N ARG A 208 1.99 17.71 -33.74
CA ARG A 208 0.72 17.27 -34.35
C ARG A 208 -0.06 18.43 -34.96
N LYS A 209 -0.11 19.59 -34.29
CA LYS A 209 -0.75 20.79 -34.87
C LYS A 209 -0.10 21.24 -36.18
N ARG A 210 1.24 21.22 -36.25
CA ARG A 210 1.96 21.57 -37.46
C ARG A 210 1.65 20.60 -38.61
N TYR A 211 1.64 19.31 -38.33
CA TYR A 211 1.30 18.28 -39.33
C TYR A 211 -0.14 18.36 -39.83
N ASN A 212 -1.09 18.77 -39.00
CA ASN A 212 -2.49 18.87 -39.42
C ASN A 212 -2.84 20.21 -40.10
N LEU A 213 -1.92 21.19 -40.16
CA LEU A 213 -2.08 22.48 -40.80
C LEU A 213 -1.29 22.59 -42.13
N SER A 214 -0.49 21.58 -42.45
CA SER A 214 0.19 21.39 -43.73
C SER A 214 -0.62 20.47 -44.63
#